data_fee451681023ad763d0386c0d55b6e69
#
_entry.id   fee451681023ad763d0386c0d55b6e69
#
_cell.length_a   1.000
_cell.length_b   1.000
_cell.length_c   1.000
_cell.angle_alpha   90.00
_cell.angle_beta   90.00
_cell.angle_gamma   90.00
#
_symmetry.space_group_name_H-M   'P 1'
#
loop_
_entity.id
_entity.type
_entity.pdbx_description
1 polymer ?
#
loop_
_entity_poly.entity_id
_entity_poly.type
_entity_poly.pdbx_seq_one_letter_code
_entity_poly.pdbx_strand_id
1 'polypeptide(L)'
;MADTKKMNIIMILSDDQGSWSLGSYGNPEIHTPVLDRMAEEGLRVENFFCTSPVCSPARASILTGKMPSQHGVLDWLGGGAINKDDYSGFKINYSHAVPYLADPEASKGRQEDGKVGFEETLSYQKYMNFERGPVSYMKDHRCYTEILEQGGYTCGLAGKWHLGNSYESQKGFSFWEVIARGGTNYMLPEYIRNGKPVIEE
;
A
#
# COMPACT_ATOMS: atom_id res chain seq x y z
N MET A 1 22.18 -29.36 -19.72
CA MET A 1 20.96 -28.57 -19.46
C MET A 1 21.25 -27.18 -19.97
N ALA A 2 20.43 -26.63 -20.87
CA ALA A 2 20.66 -25.27 -21.36
C ALA A 2 20.55 -24.30 -20.15
N ASP A 3 21.54 -23.44 -20.04
CA ASP A 3 21.55 -22.36 -19.05
C ASP A 3 20.44 -21.37 -19.43
N THR A 4 19.24 -21.61 -18.89
CA THR A 4 18.09 -20.74 -19.16
C THR A 4 18.31 -19.46 -18.37
N LYS A 5 18.84 -18.45 -19.04
CA LYS A 5 19.00 -17.10 -18.51
C LYS A 5 17.68 -16.65 -17.89
N LYS A 6 17.65 -16.42 -16.57
CA LYS A 6 16.46 -15.90 -15.86
C LYS A 6 16.12 -14.52 -16.40
N MET A 7 14.87 -14.30 -16.72
CA MET A 7 14.36 -12.99 -17.15
C MET A 7 14.07 -12.11 -15.93
N ASN A 8 14.35 -10.83 -16.06
CA ASN A 8 13.86 -9.85 -15.08
C ASN A 8 12.34 -9.71 -15.21
N ILE A 9 11.66 -9.56 -14.07
CA ILE A 9 10.21 -9.37 -13.98
C ILE A 9 9.97 -8.00 -13.35
N ILE A 10 9.27 -7.13 -14.06
CA ILE A 10 8.85 -5.82 -13.57
C ILE A 10 7.32 -5.84 -13.50
N MET A 11 6.78 -5.65 -12.29
CA MET A 11 5.34 -5.50 -12.06
C MET A 11 5.04 -4.07 -11.67
N ILE A 12 4.22 -3.39 -12.46
CA ILE A 12 3.73 -2.04 -12.16
C ILE A 12 2.25 -2.16 -11.79
N LEU A 13 1.93 -1.82 -10.55
CA LEU A 13 0.57 -1.84 -10.02
C LEU A 13 0.13 -0.42 -9.72
N SER A 14 -0.77 0.11 -10.54
CA SER A 14 -1.43 1.39 -10.27
C SER A 14 -2.48 1.25 -9.17
N ASP A 15 -2.79 2.36 -8.50
CA ASP A 15 -3.85 2.45 -7.49
C ASP A 15 -4.97 3.34 -8.06
N ASP A 16 -6.22 2.88 -7.96
CA ASP A 16 -7.42 3.57 -8.45
C ASP A 16 -7.43 3.93 -9.95
N GLN A 17 -6.68 3.21 -10.77
CA GLN A 17 -6.64 3.41 -12.21
C GLN A 17 -7.67 2.51 -12.92
N GLY A 18 -8.71 3.12 -13.49
CA GLY A 18 -9.66 2.41 -14.32
C GLY A 18 -9.26 2.38 -15.80
N SER A 19 -9.83 1.47 -16.59
CA SER A 19 -9.56 1.34 -18.03
C SER A 19 -9.83 2.63 -18.81
N TRP A 20 -10.78 3.44 -18.38
CA TRP A 20 -11.10 4.76 -18.96
C TRP A 20 -9.96 5.78 -18.87
N SER A 21 -8.94 5.55 -18.08
CA SER A 21 -7.77 6.42 -17.94
C SER A 21 -6.61 6.04 -18.87
N LEU A 22 -6.88 5.22 -19.90
CA LEU A 22 -5.88 4.75 -20.87
C LEU A 22 -6.40 4.93 -22.31
N GLY A 23 -5.55 5.46 -23.18
CA GLY A 23 -5.83 5.58 -24.62
C GLY A 23 -6.06 4.24 -25.28
N SER A 24 -5.26 3.21 -24.91
CA SER A 24 -5.36 1.84 -25.43
C SER A 24 -6.70 1.15 -25.14
N TYR A 25 -7.47 1.65 -24.19
CA TYR A 25 -8.84 1.20 -23.91
C TYR A 25 -9.92 2.07 -24.57
N GLY A 26 -9.54 2.96 -25.50
CA GLY A 26 -10.45 3.70 -26.33
C GLY A 26 -10.82 5.09 -25.81
N ASN A 27 -10.11 5.62 -24.82
CA ASN A 27 -10.33 7.00 -24.39
C ASN A 27 -9.47 7.99 -25.21
N PRO A 28 -10.07 8.79 -26.12
CA PRO A 28 -9.32 9.69 -26.98
C PRO A 28 -8.83 10.97 -26.27
N GLU A 29 -9.36 11.26 -25.09
CA GLU A 29 -9.00 12.46 -24.31
C GLU A 29 -7.74 12.25 -23.45
N ILE A 30 -7.36 11.01 -23.24
CA ILE A 30 -6.22 10.64 -22.39
C ILE A 30 -4.98 10.35 -23.25
N HIS A 31 -3.89 11.02 -22.91
CA HIS A 31 -2.64 10.88 -23.60
C HIS A 31 -1.68 9.94 -22.83
N THR A 32 -1.64 8.66 -23.22
CA THR A 32 -0.83 7.60 -22.58
C THR A 32 0.07 6.84 -23.58
N PRO A 33 0.92 7.54 -24.36
CA PRO A 33 1.58 6.97 -25.54
C PRO A 33 2.53 5.80 -25.19
N VAL A 34 3.11 5.79 -24.00
CA VAL A 34 3.99 4.70 -23.57
C VAL A 34 3.19 3.43 -23.24
N LEU A 35 2.08 3.59 -22.49
CA LEU A 35 1.22 2.47 -22.14
C LEU A 35 0.46 1.94 -23.35
N ASP A 36 0.06 2.82 -24.26
CA ASP A 36 -0.59 2.46 -25.51
C ASP A 36 0.34 1.62 -26.38
N ARG A 37 1.61 2.04 -26.53
CA ARG A 37 2.64 1.24 -27.23
C ARG A 37 2.90 -0.09 -26.55
N MET A 38 2.94 -0.14 -25.22
CA MET A 38 3.09 -1.41 -24.50
C MET A 38 1.92 -2.36 -24.77
N ALA A 39 0.71 -1.82 -24.91
CA ALA A 39 -0.47 -2.62 -25.25
C ALA A 39 -0.45 -3.13 -26.69
N GLU A 40 0.13 -2.36 -27.63
CA GLU A 40 0.31 -2.74 -29.03
C GLU A 40 1.40 -3.81 -29.23
N GLU A 41 2.52 -3.65 -28.53
CA GLU A 41 3.68 -4.54 -28.63
C GLU A 41 3.56 -5.80 -27.76
N GLY A 42 2.67 -5.82 -26.78
CA GLY A 42 2.50 -6.87 -25.79
C GLY A 42 1.15 -7.56 -25.85
N LEU A 43 0.64 -7.90 -24.67
CA LEU A 43 -0.68 -8.49 -24.48
C LEU A 43 -1.57 -7.56 -23.65
N ARG A 44 -2.68 -7.13 -24.21
CA ARG A 44 -3.73 -6.43 -23.46
C ARG A 44 -4.81 -7.43 -23.02
N VAL A 45 -5.06 -7.51 -21.72
CA VAL A 45 -6.10 -8.37 -21.16
C VAL A 45 -7.34 -7.53 -20.88
N GLU A 46 -8.44 -7.79 -21.59
CA GLU A 46 -9.65 -6.97 -21.49
C GLU A 46 -10.55 -7.35 -20.32
N ASN A 47 -10.53 -8.62 -19.93
CA ASN A 47 -11.36 -9.15 -18.86
C ASN A 47 -10.49 -9.65 -17.69
N PHE A 48 -9.85 -8.72 -17.01
CA PHE A 48 -9.06 -9.00 -15.82
C PHE A 48 -9.68 -8.27 -14.62
N PHE A 49 -10.18 -9.04 -13.65
CA PHE A 49 -10.96 -8.51 -12.53
C PHE A 49 -10.19 -8.60 -11.22
N CYS A 50 -10.25 -7.54 -10.42
CA CYS A 50 -9.85 -7.59 -9.02
C CYS A 50 -10.79 -8.48 -8.22
N THR A 51 -10.24 -9.23 -7.27
CA THR A 51 -11.02 -10.05 -6.32
C THR A 51 -11.80 -9.20 -5.32
N SER A 52 -11.38 -7.95 -5.13
CA SER A 52 -12.02 -6.93 -4.31
C SER A 52 -11.63 -5.56 -4.85
N PRO A 53 -12.54 -4.57 -4.91
CA PRO A 53 -12.24 -3.21 -5.36
C PRO A 53 -11.62 -2.34 -4.26
N VAL A 54 -10.93 -2.94 -3.29
CA VAL A 54 -10.31 -2.26 -2.15
C VAL A 54 -8.82 -2.60 -2.08
N CYS A 55 -7.99 -1.61 -1.75
CA CYS A 55 -6.52 -1.70 -1.84
C CYS A 55 -5.94 -2.92 -1.11
N SER A 56 -6.21 -3.06 0.20
CA SER A 56 -5.57 -4.10 1.01
C SER A 56 -5.96 -5.51 0.58
N PRO A 57 -7.25 -5.86 0.40
CA PRO A 57 -7.62 -7.20 -0.05
C PRO A 57 -7.15 -7.50 -1.48
N ALA A 58 -7.18 -6.52 -2.40
CA ALA A 58 -6.66 -6.71 -3.75
C ALA A 58 -5.16 -7.02 -3.73
N ARG A 59 -4.37 -6.27 -2.95
CA ARG A 59 -2.93 -6.50 -2.80
C ARG A 59 -2.61 -7.86 -2.19
N ALA A 60 -3.35 -8.26 -1.15
CA ALA A 60 -3.21 -9.57 -0.54
C ALA A 60 -3.54 -10.69 -1.54
N SER A 61 -4.58 -10.52 -2.35
CA SER A 61 -4.92 -11.49 -3.41
C SER A 61 -3.85 -11.60 -4.48
N ILE A 62 -3.29 -10.47 -4.93
CA ILE A 62 -2.20 -10.45 -5.93
C ILE A 62 -0.97 -11.20 -5.38
N LEU A 63 -0.59 -10.95 -4.13
CA LEU A 63 0.59 -11.58 -3.53
C LEU A 63 0.43 -13.07 -3.29
N THR A 64 -0.76 -13.50 -2.90
CA THR A 64 -1.01 -14.88 -2.44
C THR A 64 -1.66 -15.78 -3.48
N GLY A 65 -2.27 -15.22 -4.52
CA GLY A 65 -3.13 -15.94 -5.46
C GLY A 65 -4.43 -16.46 -4.82
N LYS A 66 -4.86 -15.91 -3.68
CA LYS A 66 -6.03 -16.35 -2.92
C LYS A 66 -7.14 -15.32 -2.95
N MET A 67 -8.36 -15.78 -2.72
CA MET A 67 -9.52 -14.90 -2.51
C MET A 67 -9.47 -14.23 -1.11
N PRO A 68 -10.10 -13.07 -0.91
CA PRO A 68 -10.16 -12.40 0.39
C PRO A 68 -10.63 -13.29 1.54
N SER A 69 -11.62 -14.15 1.30
CA SER A 69 -12.08 -15.13 2.28
C SER A 69 -11.05 -16.18 2.69
N GLN A 70 -10.01 -16.38 1.88
CA GLN A 70 -8.95 -17.37 2.14
C GLN A 70 -7.71 -16.75 2.81
N HIS A 71 -7.39 -15.48 2.48
CA HIS A 71 -6.27 -14.80 3.13
C HIS A 71 -6.69 -13.89 4.29
N GLY A 72 -7.99 -13.74 4.55
CA GLY A 72 -8.54 -13.06 5.73
C GLY A 72 -8.45 -11.52 5.70
N VAL A 73 -7.86 -10.92 4.68
CA VAL A 73 -7.87 -9.45 4.50
C VAL A 73 -9.12 -9.11 3.71
N LEU A 74 -10.17 -8.71 4.41
CA LEU A 74 -11.50 -8.55 3.82
C LEU A 74 -11.82 -7.11 3.43
N ASP A 75 -11.14 -6.14 4.05
CA ASP A 75 -11.41 -4.72 3.85
C ASP A 75 -10.13 -3.88 4.00
N TRP A 76 -10.27 -2.57 3.86
CA TRP A 76 -9.20 -1.60 4.01
C TRP A 76 -8.57 -1.67 5.42
N LEU A 77 -7.25 -1.71 5.48
CA LEU A 77 -6.50 -1.83 6.72
C LEU A 77 -6.12 -0.45 7.26
N GLY A 78 -6.79 -0.01 8.32
CA GLY A 78 -6.60 1.31 8.94
C GLY A 78 -5.44 1.41 9.92
N GLY A 79 -4.83 0.30 10.32
CA GLY A 79 -3.81 0.28 11.37
C GLY A 79 -2.75 -0.80 11.18
N GLY A 80 -1.85 -0.90 12.17
CA GLY A 80 -0.80 -1.92 12.17
C GLY A 80 0.38 -1.67 11.24
N ALA A 81 0.44 -0.48 10.61
CA ALA A 81 1.49 -0.13 9.67
C ALA A 81 2.72 0.51 10.32
N ILE A 82 2.60 1.05 11.54
CA ILE A 82 3.60 1.93 12.14
C ILE A 82 3.85 1.54 13.60
N ASN A 83 5.11 1.60 14.03
CA ASN A 83 5.49 1.43 15.43
C ASN A 83 5.31 2.75 16.18
N LYS A 84 4.71 2.68 17.37
CA LYS A 84 4.45 3.84 18.24
C LYS A 84 5.73 4.58 18.64
N ASP A 85 6.81 3.87 18.88
CA ASP A 85 8.08 4.42 19.39
C ASP A 85 8.82 5.24 18.33
N ASP A 86 8.55 4.97 17.04
CA ASP A 86 9.15 5.71 15.93
C ASP A 86 8.44 7.04 15.63
N TYR A 87 7.33 7.29 16.34
CA TYR A 87 6.46 8.44 16.10
C TYR A 87 6.87 9.73 16.81
N SER A 88 7.74 9.65 17.80
CA SER A 88 8.08 10.78 18.68
C SER A 88 8.75 11.98 17.99
N GLY A 89 9.09 11.86 16.72
CA GLY A 89 9.69 12.93 15.90
C GLY A 89 8.90 13.37 14.68
N PHE A 90 7.80 12.69 14.35
CA PHE A 90 7.04 12.94 13.12
C PHE A 90 5.84 13.86 13.37
N LYS A 91 5.87 15.07 12.85
CA LYS A 91 4.66 15.89 12.69
C LYS A 91 3.86 15.40 11.49
N ILE A 92 3.07 14.36 11.67
CA ILE A 92 2.23 13.86 10.60
C ILE A 92 1.07 14.82 10.39
N ASN A 93 0.94 15.31 9.17
CA ASN A 93 -0.20 16.13 8.77
C ASN A 93 -1.43 15.22 8.55
N TYR A 94 -2.18 14.95 9.60
CA TYR A 94 -3.36 14.08 9.60
C TYR A 94 -4.61 14.69 8.96
N SER A 95 -4.51 15.85 8.33
CA SER A 95 -5.69 16.54 7.76
C SER A 95 -6.49 15.69 6.78
N HIS A 96 -5.91 14.62 6.24
CA HIS A 96 -6.54 13.71 5.29
C HIS A 96 -7.02 12.37 5.87
N ALA A 97 -6.58 11.99 7.07
CA ALA A 97 -6.97 10.71 7.70
C ALA A 97 -8.28 10.83 8.53
N VAL A 98 -8.66 12.03 8.90
CA VAL A 98 -9.78 12.32 9.79
C VAL A 98 -11.17 12.00 9.24
N PRO A 99 -11.47 12.10 7.92
CA PRO A 99 -12.79 11.81 7.40
C PRO A 99 -13.24 10.35 7.52
N TYR A 100 -12.29 9.43 7.65
CA TYR A 100 -12.59 7.99 7.66
C TYR A 100 -12.77 7.38 9.05
N LEU A 101 -12.43 8.12 10.10
CA LEU A 101 -12.81 7.74 11.44
C LEU A 101 -14.24 8.25 11.69
N ALA A 102 -15.23 7.48 11.26
CA ALA A 102 -16.65 7.72 11.56
C ALA A 102 -16.94 7.52 13.05
N ASP A 103 -16.13 8.13 13.92
CA ASP A 103 -16.33 8.14 15.35
C ASP A 103 -16.99 9.48 15.70
N PRO A 104 -18.22 9.46 16.22
CA PRO A 104 -18.90 10.67 16.70
C PRO A 104 -18.07 11.44 17.75
N GLU A 105 -17.18 10.77 18.48
CA GLU A 105 -16.27 11.41 19.44
C GLU A 105 -15.13 12.16 18.74
N ALA A 106 -14.69 11.74 17.56
CA ALA A 106 -13.70 12.46 16.76
C ALA A 106 -14.22 13.81 16.25
N SER A 107 -15.53 13.92 16.07
CA SER A 107 -16.18 15.18 15.69
C SER A 107 -16.34 16.15 16.85
N LYS A 108 -16.38 15.67 18.10
CA LYS A 108 -16.46 16.53 19.30
C LYS A 108 -15.16 17.28 19.60
N GLY A 109 -14.01 16.81 19.10
CA GLY A 109 -12.74 17.53 19.19
C GLY A 109 -12.60 18.70 18.21
N ARG A 110 -13.57 18.92 17.31
CA ARG A 110 -13.72 20.10 16.47
C ARG A 110 -14.54 21.16 17.17
N GLN A 111 -14.11 21.61 18.35
CA GLN A 111 -14.68 22.80 18.94
C GLN A 111 -14.22 24.06 18.21
N GLU A 112 -15.06 25.04 18.17
CA GLU A 112 -15.22 26.25 17.36
C GLU A 112 -13.99 27.12 17.06
N ASP A 113 -12.80 26.80 17.53
CA ASP A 113 -11.59 27.58 17.34
C ASP A 113 -10.39 26.83 16.72
N GLY A 114 -10.57 25.59 16.29
CA GLY A 114 -9.59 24.87 15.47
C GLY A 114 -8.25 24.53 16.16
N LYS A 115 -8.19 24.55 17.49
CA LYS A 115 -6.96 24.46 18.26
C LYS A 115 -6.72 23.20 19.07
N VAL A 116 -7.63 22.22 19.05
CA VAL A 116 -7.32 20.92 19.67
C VAL A 116 -6.45 20.15 18.69
N GLY A 117 -5.20 19.90 19.05
CA GLY A 117 -4.31 19.07 18.26
C GLY A 117 -4.94 17.70 18.05
N PHE A 118 -4.89 17.19 16.82
CA PHE A 118 -5.42 15.86 16.49
C PHE A 118 -4.89 14.76 17.44
N GLU A 119 -3.68 14.94 17.93
CA GLU A 119 -2.98 14.08 18.89
C GLU A 119 -3.68 13.99 20.26
N GLU A 120 -4.49 15.01 20.61
CA GLU A 120 -5.26 15.08 21.85
C GLU A 120 -6.65 14.43 21.71
N THR A 121 -7.05 14.04 20.50
CA THR A 121 -8.35 13.41 20.30
C THR A 121 -8.35 11.99 20.86
N LEU A 122 -9.49 11.59 21.49
CA LEU A 122 -9.67 10.23 21.99
C LEU A 122 -9.51 9.18 20.87
N SER A 123 -9.93 9.51 19.67
CA SER A 123 -9.80 8.64 18.50
C SER A 123 -8.35 8.45 18.09
N TYR A 124 -7.53 9.50 18.11
CA TYR A 124 -6.09 9.38 17.86
C TYR A 124 -5.42 8.57 18.96
N GLN A 125 -5.72 8.85 20.23
CA GLN A 125 -5.17 8.09 21.34
C GLN A 125 -5.56 6.61 21.27
N LYS A 126 -6.81 6.28 20.93
CA LYS A 126 -7.25 4.91 20.68
C LYS A 126 -6.52 4.29 19.46
N TYR A 127 -6.33 5.05 18.41
CA TYR A 127 -5.56 4.61 17.22
C TYR A 127 -4.10 4.38 17.56
N MET A 128 -3.48 5.27 18.34
CA MET A 128 -2.09 5.16 18.79
C MET A 128 -1.89 4.16 19.93
N ASN A 129 -2.91 4.00 20.79
CA ASN A 129 -2.96 3.01 21.84
C ASN A 129 -3.40 1.63 21.35
N PHE A 130 -3.31 1.35 20.04
CA PHE A 130 -3.29 -0.02 19.57
C PHE A 130 -2.22 -0.74 20.40
N GLU A 131 -2.66 -1.49 21.41
CA GLU A 131 -1.82 -2.27 22.33
C GLU A 131 -1.02 -3.36 21.59
N ARG A 132 -1.24 -3.48 20.30
CA ARG A 132 -0.57 -4.39 19.40
C ARG A 132 0.33 -3.56 18.52
N GLY A 133 1.61 -3.76 18.61
CA GLY A 133 2.60 -3.19 17.68
C GLY A 133 2.25 -3.47 16.20
N PRO A 134 3.11 -3.12 15.25
CA PRO A 134 2.85 -3.31 13.82
C PRO A 134 2.38 -4.74 13.53
N VAL A 135 1.28 -4.87 12.78
CA VAL A 135 0.68 -6.16 12.43
C VAL A 135 1.14 -6.58 11.05
N SER A 136 1.74 -7.76 10.93
CA SER A 136 2.10 -8.35 9.64
C SER A 136 0.98 -9.27 9.17
N TYR A 137 0.02 -8.72 8.42
CA TYR A 137 -1.18 -9.47 7.98
C TYR A 137 -0.84 -10.63 7.04
N MET A 138 0.28 -10.57 6.34
CA MET A 138 0.71 -11.64 5.41
C MET A 138 1.59 -12.70 6.08
N LYS A 139 1.85 -12.63 7.40
CA LYS A 139 2.77 -13.49 8.11
C LYS A 139 2.55 -14.99 7.81
N ASP A 140 1.30 -15.45 7.88
CA ASP A 140 0.95 -16.86 7.75
C ASP A 140 0.57 -17.27 6.31
N HIS A 141 0.78 -16.37 5.33
CA HIS A 141 0.50 -16.63 3.94
C HIS A 141 1.78 -16.71 3.11
N ARG A 142 1.85 -17.72 2.25
CA ARG A 142 2.91 -17.81 1.25
C ARG A 142 2.59 -16.87 0.09
N CYS A 143 3.57 -16.05 -0.29
CA CYS A 143 3.46 -15.09 -1.39
C CYS A 143 4.31 -15.55 -2.59
N TYR A 144 3.92 -15.14 -3.80
CA TYR A 144 4.68 -15.50 -5.00
C TYR A 144 6.12 -14.96 -4.97
N THR A 145 6.35 -13.85 -4.28
CA THR A 145 7.68 -13.26 -4.09
C THR A 145 8.63 -14.15 -3.32
N GLU A 146 8.14 -14.88 -2.31
CA GLU A 146 8.92 -15.90 -1.59
C GLU A 146 9.26 -17.10 -2.50
N ILE A 147 8.37 -17.44 -3.44
CA ILE A 147 8.64 -18.50 -4.43
C ILE A 147 9.72 -18.05 -5.41
N LEU A 148 9.65 -16.80 -5.86
CA LEU A 148 10.67 -16.21 -6.73
C LEU A 148 12.03 -16.14 -6.03
N GLU A 149 12.08 -15.70 -4.78
CA GLU A 149 13.28 -15.67 -3.96
C GLU A 149 13.92 -17.06 -3.85
N GLN A 150 13.12 -18.08 -3.48
CA GLN A 150 13.58 -19.48 -3.45
C GLN A 150 14.08 -19.97 -4.82
N GLY A 151 13.51 -19.43 -5.89
CA GLY A 151 13.97 -19.62 -7.26
C GLY A 151 15.24 -18.82 -7.62
N GLY A 152 15.82 -18.07 -6.66
CA GLY A 152 17.05 -17.29 -6.82
C GLY A 152 16.83 -15.94 -7.52
N TYR A 153 15.65 -15.36 -7.42
CA TYR A 153 15.40 -13.96 -7.76
C TYR A 153 15.67 -13.05 -6.56
N THR A 154 16.13 -11.84 -6.83
CA THR A 154 16.15 -10.75 -5.87
C THR A 154 14.87 -9.93 -6.08
N CYS A 155 14.01 -9.88 -5.08
CA CYS A 155 12.74 -9.18 -5.17
C CYS A 155 12.82 -7.81 -4.48
N GLY A 156 12.28 -6.77 -5.12
CA GLY A 156 12.19 -5.43 -4.57
C GLY A 156 10.76 -4.89 -4.61
N LEU A 157 10.40 -4.08 -3.62
CA LEU A 157 9.15 -3.32 -3.59
C LEU A 157 9.46 -1.84 -3.42
N ALA A 158 8.96 -1.03 -4.35
CA ALA A 158 8.88 0.42 -4.23
C ALA A 158 7.41 0.86 -4.33
N GLY A 159 6.93 1.68 -3.41
CA GLY A 159 5.58 2.23 -3.44
C GLY A 159 4.68 1.78 -2.29
N LYS A 160 3.44 1.36 -2.58
CA LYS A 160 2.43 1.05 -1.56
C LYS A 160 2.45 -0.41 -1.15
N TRP A 161 2.69 -0.68 0.16
CA TRP A 161 2.50 -2.00 0.77
C TRP A 161 1.06 -2.21 1.22
N HIS A 162 0.61 -1.47 2.19
CA HIS A 162 -0.75 -1.46 2.75
C HIS A 162 -1.27 -2.83 3.26
N LEU A 163 -0.37 -3.66 3.75
CA LEU A 163 -0.68 -4.96 4.37
C LEU A 163 -0.08 -5.08 5.78
N GLY A 164 -0.13 -3.98 6.53
CA GLY A 164 0.35 -3.86 7.89
C GLY A 164 1.77 -3.32 7.98
N ASN A 165 2.60 -3.92 8.81
CA ASN A 165 3.95 -3.43 9.13
C ASN A 165 4.74 -3.01 7.88
N SER A 166 5.06 -1.72 7.81
CA SER A 166 5.82 -1.12 6.71
C SER A 166 7.30 -0.95 7.04
N TYR A 167 7.70 -1.10 8.30
CA TYR A 167 9.08 -0.89 8.74
C TYR A 167 10.01 -2.03 8.39
N GLU A 168 9.47 -3.23 8.26
CA GLU A 168 10.24 -4.43 7.97
C GLU A 168 9.93 -4.92 6.57
N SER A 169 10.97 -5.25 5.84
CA SER A 169 10.84 -5.98 4.59
C SER A 169 10.18 -7.34 4.84
N GLN A 170 9.22 -7.70 4.04
CA GLN A 170 8.40 -8.89 4.22
C GLN A 170 8.38 -9.72 2.94
N LYS A 171 8.00 -10.99 3.08
CA LYS A 171 7.59 -11.86 1.97
C LYS A 171 8.59 -11.99 0.82
N GLY A 172 9.88 -12.16 1.16
CA GLY A 172 10.95 -12.37 0.18
C GLY A 172 11.42 -11.09 -0.52
N PHE A 173 10.97 -9.91 -0.10
CA PHE A 173 11.51 -8.66 -0.58
C PHE A 173 12.81 -8.31 0.14
N SER A 174 13.89 -8.06 -0.60
CA SER A 174 15.20 -7.62 -0.09
C SER A 174 15.46 -6.13 -0.30
N PHE A 175 14.78 -5.50 -1.27
CA PHE A 175 14.71 -4.05 -1.40
C PHE A 175 13.33 -3.58 -0.96
N TRP A 176 13.30 -2.55 -0.10
CA TRP A 176 12.07 -2.12 0.55
C TRP A 176 12.05 -0.60 0.70
N GLU A 177 11.22 0.03 -0.10
CA GLU A 177 10.96 1.46 -0.02
C GLU A 177 9.46 1.70 -0.23
N VAL A 178 8.73 1.85 0.87
CA VAL A 178 7.27 1.87 0.83
C VAL A 178 6.71 3.10 1.53
N ILE A 179 5.54 3.57 1.08
CA ILE A 179 4.80 4.56 1.85
C ILE A 179 4.42 3.96 3.20
N ALA A 180 4.52 4.78 4.25
CA ALA A 180 4.35 4.33 5.63
C ALA A 180 2.98 3.71 5.91
N ARG A 181 1.96 4.09 5.13
CA ARG A 181 0.56 3.68 5.31
C ARG A 181 -0.11 3.32 3.99
N GLY A 182 -1.45 3.22 4.00
CA GLY A 182 -2.26 3.00 2.80
C GLY A 182 -2.38 4.19 1.85
N GLY A 183 -1.95 5.36 2.29
CA GLY A 183 -1.86 6.60 1.53
C GLY A 183 -0.78 7.50 2.12
N THR A 184 -0.44 8.57 1.42
CA THR A 184 0.53 9.57 1.86
C THR A 184 0.15 10.95 1.37
N ASN A 185 0.78 11.99 1.88
CA ASN A 185 0.66 13.33 1.34
C ASN A 185 1.48 13.42 0.04
N TYR A 186 0.87 13.90 -1.04
CA TYR A 186 1.55 13.99 -2.34
C TYR A 186 2.63 15.06 -2.41
N MET A 187 2.56 16.07 -1.55
CA MET A 187 3.56 17.16 -1.50
C MET A 187 4.70 16.85 -0.54
N LEU A 188 4.44 16.07 0.50
CA LEU A 188 5.40 15.66 1.53
C LEU A 188 5.19 14.17 1.81
N PRO A 189 5.59 13.30 0.90
CA PRO A 189 5.36 11.87 1.06
C PRO A 189 6.22 11.27 2.16
N GLU A 190 5.58 10.45 2.99
CA GLU A 190 6.23 9.70 4.05
C GLU A 190 6.58 8.30 3.56
N TYR A 191 7.86 8.00 3.47
CA TYR A 191 8.36 6.69 3.09
C TYR A 191 9.03 5.96 4.25
N ILE A 192 9.01 4.66 4.19
CA ILE A 192 9.88 3.80 4.97
C ILE A 192 10.94 3.23 4.02
N ARG A 193 12.18 3.62 4.24
CA ARG A 193 13.32 3.16 3.47
C ARG A 193 14.27 2.40 4.39
N ASN A 194 14.42 1.09 4.15
CA ASN A 194 15.26 0.21 4.98
C ASN A 194 14.96 0.31 6.49
N GLY A 195 13.69 0.27 6.86
CA GLY A 195 13.22 0.30 8.24
C GLY A 195 13.25 1.68 8.92
N LYS A 196 13.54 2.74 8.17
CA LYS A 196 13.58 4.10 8.70
C LYS A 196 12.58 5.00 7.97
N PRO A 197 11.84 5.83 8.70
CA PRO A 197 11.00 6.84 8.09
C PRO A 197 11.83 7.92 7.41
N VAL A 198 11.39 8.33 6.22
CA VAL A 198 11.99 9.41 5.42
C VAL A 198 10.87 10.31 4.94
N ILE A 199 11.05 11.63 5.06
CA ILE A 199 10.20 12.63 4.40
C ILE A 199 11.06 13.24 3.31
N GLU A 200 10.57 13.23 2.09
CA GLU A 200 11.20 13.94 0.97
C GLU A 200 10.53 15.31 0.81
N GLU A 201 11.34 16.38 0.78
CA GLU A 201 10.92 17.77 0.55
C GLU A 201 10.91 18.08 -0.96
#